data_f285681b3d47ada9dd6fb0daf0767a36
#
_entry.id   f285681b3d47ada9dd6fb0daf0767a36
#
_cell.length_a   1.000
_cell.length_b   1.000
_cell.length_c   1.000
_cell.angle_alpha   90.00
_cell.angle_beta   90.00
_cell.angle_gamma   90.00
#
_symmetry.space_group_name_H-M   'P 1'
#
loop_
_entity.id
_entity.type
_entity.pdbx_description
1 polymer ?
#
loop_
_entity_poly.entity_id
_entity_poly.type
_entity_poly.pdbx_seq_one_letter_code
_entity_poly.pdbx_strand_id
1 'polypeptide(L)'
;MFTLASQICNQIAAVFSNSTAPYPPPLDVMVNAISAAANQSGRVFLYGVGREGLMLKGLCMRLAHLGLSTHLVMDMTTPPIYSNDLLIASAGPGGFSTVDALCSLARSCGAQVVLLTAQPETGSCVKHASVVCYVPAQTMASDGEGKEKSRELLPMGSVYEGALFVLFEMVVYKLGEVLGQSPEAIRSRHTNLE
;
A
#
# COMPACT_ATOMS: atom_id res chain seq x y z
N MET A 1 23.14 -15.62 11.94
CA MET A 1 22.64 -14.48 11.15
C MET A 1 21.80 -14.94 9.95
N PHE A 2 22.35 -15.73 9.04
CA PHE A 2 21.62 -16.23 7.86
C PHE A 2 20.31 -16.94 8.19
N THR A 3 20.28 -17.82 9.19
CA THR A 3 19.07 -18.56 9.62
C THR A 3 17.94 -17.62 10.08
N LEU A 4 18.26 -16.58 10.85
CA LEU A 4 17.25 -15.61 11.31
C LEU A 4 16.70 -14.77 10.14
N ALA A 5 17.57 -14.31 9.24
CA ALA A 5 17.15 -13.61 8.04
C ALA A 5 16.22 -14.47 7.18
N SER A 6 16.56 -15.73 6.96
CA SER A 6 15.71 -16.68 6.23
C SER A 6 14.36 -16.90 6.89
N GLN A 7 14.31 -17.00 8.22
CA GLN A 7 13.05 -17.13 8.96
C GLN A 7 12.15 -15.91 8.78
N ILE A 8 12.71 -14.70 8.86
CA ILE A 8 11.97 -13.45 8.63
C ILE A 8 11.44 -13.39 7.20
N CYS A 9 12.29 -13.64 6.20
CA CYS A 9 11.88 -13.63 4.80
C CYS A 9 10.79 -14.67 4.51
N ASN A 10 10.91 -15.88 5.07
CA ASN A 10 9.91 -16.93 4.90
C ASN A 10 8.57 -16.56 5.54
N GLN A 11 8.57 -15.90 6.70
CA GLN A 11 7.35 -15.46 7.35
C GLN A 11 6.62 -14.38 6.51
N ILE A 12 7.35 -13.45 5.92
CA ILE A 12 6.78 -12.46 5.00
C ILE A 12 6.29 -13.12 3.71
N ALA A 13 7.08 -14.01 3.12
CA ALA A 13 6.72 -14.72 1.90
C ALA A 13 5.44 -15.56 2.05
N ALA A 14 5.23 -16.16 3.23
CA ALA A 14 4.03 -16.96 3.53
C ALA A 14 2.72 -16.16 3.39
N VAL A 15 2.74 -14.84 3.56
CA VAL A 15 1.57 -13.97 3.37
C VAL A 15 1.00 -14.11 1.95
N PHE A 16 1.87 -14.22 0.94
CA PHE A 16 1.49 -14.32 -0.46
C PHE A 16 1.03 -15.72 -0.89
N SER A 17 1.15 -16.70 0.01
CA SER A 17 0.61 -18.04 -0.18
C SER A 17 -0.81 -18.19 0.37
N ASN A 18 -1.29 -17.22 1.15
CA ASN A 18 -2.63 -17.21 1.71
C ASN A 18 -3.67 -16.86 0.64
N SER A 19 -4.84 -17.49 0.70
CA SER A 19 -5.97 -17.11 -0.15
C SER A 19 -6.48 -15.73 0.22
N THR A 20 -6.77 -14.93 -0.78
CA THR A 20 -7.44 -13.62 -0.61
C THR A 20 -8.94 -13.70 -0.91
N ALA A 21 -9.46 -14.86 -1.37
CA ALA A 21 -10.87 -14.99 -1.71
C ALA A 21 -11.80 -14.60 -0.55
N PRO A 22 -12.91 -13.87 -0.81
CA PRO A 22 -13.45 -13.54 -2.13
C PRO A 22 -12.82 -12.30 -2.79
N TYR A 23 -11.81 -11.67 -2.18
CA TYR A 23 -11.16 -10.47 -2.72
C TYR A 23 -10.19 -10.82 -3.85
N PRO A 24 -10.03 -9.92 -4.84
CA PRO A 24 -9.01 -10.07 -5.88
C PRO A 24 -7.59 -10.08 -5.30
N PRO A 25 -6.61 -10.67 -6.00
CA PRO A 25 -5.21 -10.60 -5.58
C PRO A 25 -4.73 -9.15 -5.39
N PRO A 26 -4.03 -8.83 -4.30
CA PRO A 26 -3.64 -7.46 -3.99
C PRO A 26 -2.72 -6.83 -5.06
N LEU A 27 -1.90 -7.62 -5.73
CA LEU A 27 -1.08 -7.17 -6.86
C LEU A 27 -1.96 -6.63 -8.01
N ASP A 28 -2.99 -7.38 -8.38
CA ASP A 28 -3.88 -7.01 -9.49
C ASP A 28 -4.68 -5.75 -9.14
N VAL A 29 -5.19 -5.66 -7.91
CA VAL A 29 -5.90 -4.46 -7.42
C VAL A 29 -5.03 -3.21 -7.57
N MET A 30 -3.80 -3.27 -7.08
CA MET A 30 -2.87 -2.14 -7.12
C MET A 30 -2.47 -1.76 -8.54
N VAL A 31 -2.09 -2.73 -9.35
CA VAL A 31 -1.66 -2.47 -10.75
C VAL A 31 -2.80 -1.90 -11.56
N ASN A 32 -4.02 -2.46 -11.45
CA ASN A 32 -5.18 -1.99 -12.20
C ASN A 32 -5.59 -0.57 -11.80
N ALA A 33 -5.64 -0.28 -10.49
CA ALA A 33 -6.05 1.04 -10.00
C ALA A 33 -5.05 2.15 -10.40
N ILE A 34 -3.75 1.88 -10.26
CA ILE A 34 -2.70 2.85 -10.63
C ILE A 34 -2.68 3.06 -12.15
N SER A 35 -2.77 2.00 -12.93
CA SER A 35 -2.81 2.09 -14.40
C SER A 35 -4.05 2.85 -14.88
N ALA A 36 -5.21 2.64 -14.24
CA ALA A 36 -6.44 3.36 -14.57
C ALA A 36 -6.30 4.87 -14.30
N ALA A 37 -5.73 5.26 -13.16
CA ALA A 37 -5.45 6.66 -12.84
C ALA A 37 -4.46 7.27 -13.85
N ALA A 38 -3.38 6.57 -14.17
CA ALA A 38 -2.39 7.02 -15.16
C ALA A 38 -3.01 7.27 -16.54
N ASN A 39 -3.87 6.36 -17.01
CA ASN A 39 -4.55 6.46 -18.31
C ASN A 39 -5.52 7.66 -18.39
N GLN A 40 -6.02 8.14 -17.25
CA GLN A 40 -6.88 9.33 -17.15
C GLN A 40 -6.09 10.61 -16.84
N SER A 41 -4.75 10.57 -16.89
CA SER A 41 -3.88 11.66 -16.45
C SER A 41 -4.16 12.09 -15.00
N GLY A 42 -4.66 11.19 -14.20
CA GLY A 42 -4.89 11.37 -12.77
C GLY A 42 -3.61 11.25 -11.96
N ARG A 43 -3.65 11.76 -10.75
CA ARG A 43 -2.54 11.70 -9.79
C ARG A 43 -2.77 10.61 -8.77
N VAL A 44 -1.69 10.11 -8.19
CA VAL A 44 -1.73 9.10 -7.13
C VAL A 44 -1.33 9.74 -5.81
N PHE A 45 -2.25 9.74 -4.86
CA PHE A 45 -2.03 10.21 -3.50
C PHE A 45 -1.85 9.02 -2.57
N LEU A 46 -0.92 9.12 -1.63
CA LEU A 46 -0.59 8.01 -0.74
C LEU A 46 -0.63 8.46 0.72
N TYR A 47 -1.24 7.64 1.58
CA TYR A 47 -1.33 7.91 3.00
C TYR A 47 -1.38 6.64 3.86
N GLY A 48 -0.65 6.65 4.96
CA GLY A 48 -0.70 5.63 6.00
C GLY A 48 -0.15 6.18 7.32
N VAL A 49 -0.52 5.55 8.42
CA VAL A 49 -0.06 5.94 9.77
C VAL A 49 1.18 5.13 10.16
N GLY A 50 2.11 5.76 10.85
CA GLY A 50 3.29 5.08 11.40
C GLY A 50 4.16 4.41 10.33
N ARG A 51 4.56 3.15 10.56
CA ARG A 51 5.43 2.40 9.65
C ARG A 51 4.75 2.06 8.32
N GLU A 52 3.42 1.87 8.29
CA GLU A 52 2.66 1.73 7.05
C GLU A 52 2.87 2.97 6.15
N GLY A 53 2.84 4.18 6.75
CA GLY A 53 3.14 5.42 6.04
C GLY A 53 4.56 5.48 5.49
N LEU A 54 5.56 4.89 6.18
CA LEU A 54 6.92 4.80 5.66
C LEU A 54 7.01 3.90 4.42
N MET A 55 6.28 2.78 4.41
CA MET A 55 6.19 1.91 3.23
C MET A 55 5.55 2.64 2.05
N LEU A 56 4.47 3.37 2.29
CA LEU A 56 3.79 4.17 1.26
C LEU A 56 4.64 5.34 0.74
N LYS A 57 5.50 5.95 1.59
CA LYS A 57 6.49 6.95 1.13
C LYS A 57 7.48 6.33 0.14
N GLY A 58 7.96 5.12 0.43
CA GLY A 58 8.79 4.37 -0.50
C GLY A 58 8.08 4.10 -1.83
N LEU A 59 6.83 3.64 -1.80
CA LEU A 59 6.03 3.45 -3.00
C LEU A 59 5.83 4.75 -3.78
N CYS A 60 5.54 5.86 -3.11
CA CYS A 60 5.35 7.17 -3.73
C CYS A 60 6.58 7.57 -4.59
N MET A 61 7.77 7.45 -4.01
CA MET A 61 9.03 7.71 -4.72
C MET A 61 9.20 6.77 -5.93
N ARG A 62 8.92 5.47 -5.75
CA ARG A 62 9.05 4.48 -6.83
C ARG A 62 8.08 4.76 -7.99
N LEU A 63 6.85 5.15 -7.69
CA LEU A 63 5.86 5.54 -8.70
C LEU A 63 6.27 6.82 -9.44
N ALA A 64 6.87 7.80 -8.75
CA ALA A 64 7.45 8.99 -9.39
C ALA A 64 8.57 8.61 -10.37
N HIS A 65 9.42 7.65 -10.03
CA HIS A 65 10.44 7.13 -10.96
C HIS A 65 9.82 6.44 -12.19
N LEU A 66 8.64 5.86 -12.07
CA LEU A 66 7.88 5.35 -13.22
C LEU A 66 7.23 6.45 -14.07
N GLY A 67 7.40 7.73 -13.69
CA GLY A 67 6.87 8.89 -14.43
C GLY A 67 5.44 9.26 -14.05
N LEU A 68 4.91 8.71 -12.97
CA LEU A 68 3.58 9.04 -12.48
C LEU A 68 3.60 10.33 -11.63
N SER A 69 2.53 11.11 -11.67
CA SER A 69 2.34 12.25 -10.76
C SER A 69 1.88 11.71 -9.41
N THR A 70 2.74 11.78 -8.41
CA THR A 70 2.50 11.17 -7.09
C THR A 70 2.70 12.17 -5.96
N HIS A 71 1.88 12.07 -4.91
CA HIS A 71 1.89 12.99 -3.79
C HIS A 71 1.69 12.25 -2.47
N LEU A 72 2.44 12.63 -1.46
CA LEU A 72 2.18 12.19 -0.09
C LEU A 72 1.15 13.13 0.54
N VAL A 73 0.07 12.56 1.04
CA VAL A 73 -0.90 13.33 1.82
C VAL A 73 -0.21 13.82 3.12
N MET A 74 -0.50 15.02 3.54
CA MET A 74 0.16 15.77 4.63
C MET A 74 1.54 16.37 4.28
N ASP A 75 2.03 16.23 3.06
CA ASP A 75 3.12 17.09 2.61
C ASP A 75 2.58 18.51 2.36
N MET A 76 3.35 19.52 2.72
CA MET A 76 2.94 20.93 2.59
C MET A 76 2.66 21.35 1.15
N THR A 77 3.17 20.62 0.18
CA THR A 77 2.98 20.86 -1.26
C THR A 77 1.94 19.95 -1.91
N THR A 78 1.18 19.19 -1.11
CA THR A 78 0.14 18.29 -1.61
C THR A 78 -0.97 19.09 -2.28
N PRO A 79 -1.24 18.87 -3.60
CA PRO A 79 -2.33 19.56 -4.27
C PRO A 79 -3.71 19.01 -3.87
N PRO A 80 -4.82 19.72 -4.18
CA PRO A 80 -6.17 19.19 -3.99
C PRO A 80 -6.42 17.92 -4.79
N ILE A 81 -7.20 16.98 -4.26
CA ILE A 81 -7.61 15.74 -4.93
C ILE A 81 -8.90 15.94 -5.74
N TYR A 82 -9.02 15.31 -6.91
CA TYR A 82 -10.17 15.39 -7.82
C TYR A 82 -10.64 14.01 -8.31
N SER A 83 -11.69 13.99 -9.10
CA SER A 83 -12.42 12.79 -9.50
C SER A 83 -11.63 11.79 -10.38
N ASN A 84 -10.61 12.25 -11.09
CA ASN A 84 -9.72 11.38 -11.89
C ASN A 84 -8.49 10.88 -11.12
N ASP A 85 -8.35 11.32 -9.86
CA ASP A 85 -7.22 10.95 -9.00
C ASP A 85 -7.49 9.65 -8.23
N LEU A 86 -6.43 9.07 -7.71
CA LEU A 86 -6.43 7.88 -6.89
C LEU A 86 -5.82 8.18 -5.52
N LEU A 87 -6.53 7.85 -4.44
CA LEU A 87 -5.93 7.74 -3.11
C LEU A 87 -5.61 6.27 -2.81
N ILE A 88 -4.37 5.97 -2.48
CA ILE A 88 -3.93 4.69 -1.90
C ILE A 88 -3.72 4.93 -0.41
N ALA A 89 -4.58 4.32 0.40
CA ALA A 89 -4.51 4.42 1.85
C ALA A 89 -4.22 3.05 2.49
N SER A 90 -3.49 3.03 3.60
CA SER A 90 -3.23 1.81 4.37
C SER A 90 -3.75 1.95 5.79
N ALA A 91 -4.51 0.95 6.21
CA ALA A 91 -4.97 0.71 7.56
C ALA A 91 -4.98 -0.80 7.83
N GLY A 92 -3.80 -1.35 8.04
CA GLY A 92 -3.61 -2.79 8.29
C GLY A 92 -4.54 -3.33 9.38
N PRO A 93 -4.62 -2.70 10.57
CA PRO A 93 -5.54 -3.09 11.65
C PRO A 93 -7.02 -2.84 11.37
N GLY A 94 -7.38 -2.31 10.21
CA GLY A 94 -8.77 -2.07 9.80
C GLY A 94 -9.21 -0.61 9.85
N GLY A 95 -8.57 0.25 10.64
CA GLY A 95 -8.94 1.66 10.70
C GLY A 95 -8.06 2.50 11.61
N PHE A 96 -7.94 3.75 11.21
CA PHE A 96 -7.40 4.86 12.00
C PHE A 96 -8.24 6.08 11.68
N SER A 97 -8.61 6.88 12.67
CA SER A 97 -9.50 8.04 12.48
C SER A 97 -9.03 9.00 11.37
N THR A 98 -7.73 9.19 11.23
CA THR A 98 -7.15 10.03 10.16
C THR A 98 -7.28 9.38 8.78
N VAL A 99 -7.10 8.06 8.67
CA VAL A 99 -7.29 7.32 7.41
C VAL A 99 -8.76 7.34 7.02
N ASP A 100 -9.68 7.09 7.98
CA ASP A 100 -11.14 7.16 7.76
C ASP A 100 -11.53 8.54 7.20
N ALA A 101 -11.06 9.62 7.83
CA ALA A 101 -11.38 10.98 7.41
C ALA A 101 -10.87 11.29 5.99
N LEU A 102 -9.61 10.91 5.69
CA LEU A 102 -9.02 11.16 4.37
C LEU A 102 -9.66 10.32 3.26
N CYS A 103 -9.98 9.06 3.52
CA CYS A 103 -10.70 8.21 2.57
C CYS A 103 -12.11 8.76 2.30
N SER A 104 -12.82 9.21 3.36
CA SER A 104 -14.13 9.85 3.22
C SER A 104 -14.07 11.12 2.39
N LEU A 105 -13.06 11.98 2.64
CA LEU A 105 -12.85 13.21 1.90
C LEU A 105 -12.54 12.92 0.43
N ALA A 106 -11.61 12.03 0.13
CA ALA A 106 -11.26 11.65 -1.23
C ALA A 106 -12.49 11.16 -2.02
N ARG A 107 -13.31 10.31 -1.39
CA ARG A 107 -14.58 9.83 -1.97
C ARG A 107 -15.56 10.98 -2.24
N SER A 108 -15.69 11.94 -1.33
CA SER A 108 -16.57 13.09 -1.52
C SER A 108 -16.11 14.01 -2.67
N CYS A 109 -14.81 14.04 -2.98
CA CYS A 109 -14.25 14.72 -4.14
C CYS A 109 -14.36 13.89 -5.44
N GLY A 110 -14.96 12.70 -5.40
CA GLY A 110 -15.13 11.80 -6.55
C GLY A 110 -13.93 10.92 -6.87
N ALA A 111 -12.85 11.02 -6.11
CA ALA A 111 -11.64 10.23 -6.35
C ALA A 111 -11.87 8.74 -6.06
N GLN A 112 -11.08 7.90 -6.72
CA GLN A 112 -11.01 6.48 -6.38
C GLN A 112 -10.17 6.29 -5.11
N VAL A 113 -10.56 5.34 -4.27
CA VAL A 113 -9.85 4.98 -3.04
C VAL A 113 -9.53 3.49 -3.04
N VAL A 114 -8.26 3.15 -3.07
CA VAL A 114 -7.76 1.80 -2.76
C VAL A 114 -7.36 1.78 -1.30
N LEU A 115 -7.98 0.89 -0.53
CA LEU A 115 -7.65 0.67 0.87
C LEU A 115 -6.90 -0.65 1.04
N LEU A 116 -5.62 -0.55 1.45
CA LEU A 116 -4.81 -1.69 1.89
C LEU A 116 -5.18 -2.01 3.34
N THR A 117 -5.60 -3.24 3.62
CA THR A 117 -5.98 -3.68 4.97
C THR A 117 -5.87 -5.19 5.14
N ALA A 118 -5.65 -5.63 6.39
CA ALA A 118 -5.78 -7.03 6.78
C ALA A 118 -7.15 -7.34 7.43
N GLN A 119 -8.05 -6.33 7.53
CA GLN A 119 -9.39 -6.44 8.14
C GLN A 119 -10.48 -6.02 7.14
N PRO A 120 -10.67 -6.77 6.04
CA PRO A 120 -11.53 -6.34 4.94
C PRO A 120 -13.04 -6.34 5.30
N GLU A 121 -13.45 -7.11 6.34
CA GLU A 121 -14.86 -7.22 6.76
C GLU A 121 -15.23 -6.24 7.88
N THR A 122 -14.28 -5.97 8.79
CA THR A 122 -14.56 -5.26 10.04
C THR A 122 -13.93 -3.88 10.13
N GLY A 123 -13.03 -3.56 9.19
CA GLY A 123 -12.30 -2.29 9.21
C GLY A 123 -13.22 -1.08 9.01
N SER A 124 -13.06 -0.05 9.84
CA SER A 124 -13.87 1.19 9.76
C SER A 124 -13.64 1.95 8.45
N CYS A 125 -12.43 1.85 7.86
CA CYS A 125 -12.09 2.50 6.60
C CYS A 125 -12.76 1.86 5.37
N VAL A 126 -13.20 0.59 5.46
CA VAL A 126 -13.73 -0.18 4.33
C VAL A 126 -14.94 0.49 3.68
N LYS A 127 -15.80 1.12 4.46
CA LYS A 127 -16.98 1.85 3.96
C LYS A 127 -16.65 3.03 3.03
N HIS A 128 -15.42 3.52 3.06
CA HIS A 128 -14.95 4.62 2.22
C HIS A 128 -14.08 4.14 1.04
N ALA A 129 -13.77 2.85 0.97
CA ALA A 129 -13.01 2.30 -0.14
C ALA A 129 -13.83 2.20 -1.43
N SER A 130 -13.24 2.51 -2.57
CA SER A 130 -13.75 2.10 -3.89
C SER A 130 -13.42 0.64 -4.14
N VAL A 131 -12.21 0.25 -3.72
CA VAL A 131 -11.70 -1.12 -3.81
C VAL A 131 -10.90 -1.45 -2.56
N VAL A 132 -11.17 -2.61 -1.98
CA VAL A 132 -10.39 -3.16 -0.87
C VAL A 132 -9.24 -4.00 -1.44
N CYS A 133 -8.04 -3.64 -1.06
CA CYS A 133 -6.82 -4.40 -1.34
C CYS A 133 -6.48 -5.23 -0.10
N TYR A 134 -6.99 -6.45 -0.05
CA TYR A 134 -6.82 -7.32 1.10
C TYR A 134 -5.41 -7.92 1.13
N VAL A 135 -4.67 -7.66 2.21
CA VAL A 135 -3.35 -8.24 2.49
C VAL A 135 -3.49 -9.15 3.72
N PRO A 136 -3.49 -10.49 3.54
CA PRO A 136 -3.80 -11.45 4.62
C PRO A 136 -2.60 -11.66 5.57
N ALA A 137 -2.16 -10.58 6.21
CA ALA A 137 -1.02 -10.55 7.11
C ALA A 137 -1.42 -10.22 8.54
N GLN A 138 -0.63 -10.68 9.51
CA GLN A 138 -0.81 -10.33 10.91
C GLN A 138 -0.54 -8.83 11.12
N THR A 139 -1.41 -8.18 11.88
CA THR A 139 -1.32 -6.78 12.31
C THR A 139 -1.39 -6.66 13.82
N MET A 140 -1.26 -5.45 14.36
CA MET A 140 -1.47 -5.19 15.80
C MET A 140 -2.87 -5.59 16.29
N ALA A 141 -3.88 -5.61 15.44
CA ALA A 141 -5.21 -6.07 15.80
C ALA A 141 -5.25 -7.57 16.13
N SER A 142 -4.30 -8.34 15.61
CA SER A 142 -4.17 -9.78 15.84
C SER A 142 -3.28 -10.12 17.06
N ASP A 143 -2.59 -9.12 17.62
CA ASP A 143 -1.70 -9.29 18.75
C ASP A 143 -2.53 -9.34 20.05
N GLY A 144 -2.67 -10.50 20.66
CA GLY A 144 -3.34 -10.63 21.96
C GLY A 144 -4.43 -11.70 22.06
N GLU A 145 -4.84 -12.31 20.98
CA GLU A 145 -5.78 -13.42 21.00
C GLU A 145 -5.05 -14.74 21.23
N GLY A 146 -4.92 -15.13 22.51
CA GLY A 146 -4.79 -16.55 22.91
C GLY A 146 -3.47 -17.26 22.66
N LYS A 147 -2.36 -16.59 22.37
CA LYS A 147 -1.06 -17.23 22.20
C LYS A 147 -0.21 -17.14 23.46
N GLU A 148 0.35 -18.30 23.89
CA GLU A 148 1.43 -18.32 24.87
C GLU A 148 2.50 -17.29 24.52
N LYS A 149 3.06 -16.63 25.55
CA LYS A 149 4.08 -15.56 25.44
C LYS A 149 5.43 -16.06 24.86
N SER A 150 5.41 -16.73 23.72
CA SER A 150 6.64 -16.93 22.94
C SER A 150 7.00 -15.61 22.28
N ARG A 151 8.27 -15.23 22.32
CA ARG A 151 8.76 -14.03 21.62
C ARG A 151 8.48 -14.16 20.13
N GLU A 152 7.50 -13.41 19.64
CA GLU A 152 7.19 -13.36 18.21
C GLU A 152 8.40 -12.84 17.42
N LEU A 153 8.63 -13.43 16.25
CA LEU A 153 9.75 -13.04 15.37
C LEU A 153 9.52 -11.65 14.74
N LEU A 154 8.28 -11.37 14.33
CA LEU A 154 7.86 -10.12 13.71
C LEU A 154 6.59 -9.59 14.40
N PRO A 155 6.72 -8.97 15.61
CA PRO A 155 5.58 -8.49 16.38
C PRO A 155 5.02 -7.17 15.86
N MET A 156 3.88 -6.74 16.39
CA MET A 156 3.31 -5.39 16.25
C MET A 156 3.12 -4.96 14.79
N GLY A 157 2.61 -5.85 13.93
CA GLY A 157 2.33 -5.53 12.53
C GLY A 157 3.53 -5.61 11.59
N SER A 158 4.71 -5.99 12.08
CA SER A 158 5.93 -6.09 11.24
C SER A 158 5.76 -7.06 10.06
N VAL A 159 4.91 -8.10 10.19
CA VAL A 159 4.59 -8.99 9.07
C VAL A 159 3.83 -8.24 7.98
N TYR A 160 2.82 -7.45 8.36
CA TYR A 160 2.02 -6.66 7.42
C TYR A 160 2.88 -5.63 6.68
N GLU A 161 3.69 -4.88 7.40
CA GLU A 161 4.57 -3.86 6.81
C GLU A 161 5.65 -4.48 5.91
N GLY A 162 6.21 -5.63 6.30
CA GLY A 162 7.12 -6.40 5.45
C GLY A 162 6.43 -6.91 4.18
N ALA A 163 5.17 -7.35 4.28
CA ALA A 163 4.37 -7.73 3.13
C ALA A 163 4.05 -6.54 2.23
N LEU A 164 3.77 -5.36 2.80
CA LEU A 164 3.59 -4.13 2.00
C LEU A 164 4.85 -3.81 1.19
N PHE A 165 6.04 -3.90 1.78
CA PHE A 165 7.29 -3.67 1.05
C PHE A 165 7.41 -4.60 -0.17
N VAL A 166 7.22 -5.91 0.04
CA VAL A 166 7.31 -6.90 -1.05
C VAL A 166 6.23 -6.65 -2.10
N LEU A 167 4.98 -6.42 -1.68
CA LEU A 167 3.88 -6.11 -2.59
C LEU A 167 4.20 -4.88 -3.45
N PHE A 168 4.74 -3.82 -2.86
CA PHE A 168 5.04 -2.58 -3.57
C PHE A 168 6.16 -2.76 -4.60
N GLU A 169 7.19 -3.56 -4.30
CA GLU A 169 8.20 -3.91 -5.30
C GLU A 169 7.62 -4.74 -6.45
N MET A 170 6.70 -5.68 -6.17
CA MET A 170 5.98 -6.43 -7.20
C MET A 170 5.12 -5.49 -8.07
N VAL A 171 4.42 -4.53 -7.45
CA VAL A 171 3.61 -3.51 -8.14
C VAL A 171 4.48 -2.66 -9.05
N VAL A 172 5.59 -2.14 -8.55
CA VAL A 172 6.54 -1.31 -9.33
C VAL A 172 7.09 -2.08 -10.52
N TYR A 173 7.47 -3.34 -10.33
CA TYR A 173 7.95 -4.21 -11.39
C TYR A 173 6.87 -4.36 -12.50
N LYS A 174 5.65 -4.72 -12.12
CA LYS A 174 4.54 -4.91 -13.06
C LYS A 174 4.11 -3.62 -13.76
N LEU A 175 4.07 -2.50 -13.05
CA LEU A 175 3.77 -1.20 -13.66
C LEU A 175 4.86 -0.77 -14.65
N GLY A 176 6.13 -1.08 -14.39
CA GLY A 176 7.21 -0.85 -15.34
C GLY A 176 6.95 -1.51 -16.69
N GLU A 177 6.48 -2.77 -16.66
CA GLU A 177 6.08 -3.51 -17.86
C GLU A 177 4.83 -2.89 -18.52
N VAL A 178 3.75 -2.67 -17.77
CA VAL A 178 2.47 -2.16 -18.27
C VAL A 178 2.58 -0.75 -18.85
N LEU A 179 3.39 0.11 -18.23
CA LEU A 179 3.60 1.49 -18.66
C LEU A 179 4.73 1.63 -19.69
N GLY A 180 5.36 0.52 -20.11
CA GLY A 180 6.43 0.52 -21.11
C GLY A 180 7.66 1.32 -20.69
N GLN A 181 8.00 1.38 -19.39
CA GLN A 181 9.10 2.17 -18.88
C GLN A 181 10.43 1.41 -19.00
N SER A 182 11.38 1.98 -19.74
CA SER A 182 12.72 1.39 -19.81
C SER A 182 13.52 1.64 -18.51
N PRO A 183 14.49 0.78 -18.18
CA PRO A 183 15.39 1.00 -17.04
C PRO A 183 16.12 2.35 -17.10
N GLU A 184 16.46 2.83 -18.29
CA GLU A 184 17.13 4.12 -18.51
C GLU A 184 16.17 5.26 -18.19
N ALA A 185 14.91 5.20 -18.64
CA ALA A 185 13.90 6.20 -18.36
C ALA A 185 13.58 6.28 -16.86
N ILE A 186 13.51 5.15 -16.16
CA ILE A 186 13.33 5.09 -14.70
C ILE A 186 14.53 5.73 -14.00
N ARG A 187 15.75 5.39 -14.40
CA ARG A 187 16.97 5.92 -13.81
C ARG A 187 17.14 7.43 -14.04
N SER A 188 16.72 7.93 -15.19
CA SER A 188 16.83 9.37 -15.51
C SER A 188 15.95 10.28 -14.64
N ARG A 189 14.94 9.70 -13.96
CA ARG A 189 14.07 10.43 -13.03
C ARG A 189 14.55 10.38 -11.58
N HIS A 190 15.68 9.72 -11.31
CA HIS A 190 16.28 9.73 -9.99
C HIS A 190 16.73 11.16 -9.63
N THR A 191 16.55 11.54 -8.37
CA THR A 191 16.98 12.87 -7.90
C THR A 191 18.48 13.06 -8.04
N ASN A 192 18.90 14.30 -8.27
CA ASN A 192 20.32 14.72 -8.24
C ASN A 192 20.68 15.42 -6.92
N LEU A 193 19.80 15.34 -5.93
CA LEU A 193 20.00 15.96 -4.60
C LEU A 193 20.46 14.96 -3.54
N GLU A 194 20.85 13.77 -3.94
CA GLU A 194 21.42 12.73 -3.09
C GLU A 194 22.94 12.64 -3.29
#